data_9582dfeff81dc3ad76f7d76948c5a3c7
#
_entry.id   9582dfeff81dc3ad76f7d76948c5a3c7
#
_cell.length_a   1.000
_cell.length_b   1.000
_cell.length_c   1.000
_cell.angle_alpha   90.00
_cell.angle_beta   90.00
_cell.angle_gamma   90.00
#
_symmetry.space_group_name_H-M   'P 1'
#
loop_
_entity.id
_entity.type
_entity.pdbx_description
1 polymer ?
#
loop_
_entity_poly.entity_id
_entity_poly.type
_entity_poly.pdbx_seq_one_letter_code
_entity_poly.pdbx_strand_id
1 'polypeptide(L)'
;MKLKFYGADKEVTGSCHMLEACGKRILIDCGLQQGQDEKNDNALPFSAGTIDAVLVTHAHIDHSGRLPLLVKNGFTGDIIATRLTCDLMRIMLEDSAHIQEMDAQWKQRKRRRSGDELVEPLYTGEDAFRTFRQFRPCEYEQTVTVADGITARFVDAGHLLGSASVELTVTENGETKVLVFSGDIGNLRQPIIRDPQYLHHADYVVMESTYGNRMHEETSDLVWDLAQIFDRTLARGGNVVIPSFAVGRTQELLYFIREIKERFLVKSVPDFPVYVDSPLALEATQIYDGDLTGYADEETIAILQSGFRPIKFSKLFLCRTAEESMALNADETPKVIISSSGMCEAGRIRHHLKHNLWRPECSVVFVGYQANGTMGRILVDGTQEVKLFGERIAVKAQIHNFRGMSGHADRDGLHKWASEFTSPLQKVFVVHGEEEAAMALTADLRAMGVDAVAPDFQAEYDLLEDRFTDMGVPAATLRTKPIRKGSAAYQRLQSVGDRMLEVIAHNEGGSNKDLAKFADQLLALIEKWDR
;
A
#
# COMPACT_ATOMS: atom_id res chain seq x y z
N MET A 1 3.13 12.38 -25.70
CA MET A 1 2.82 12.01 -24.29
C MET A 1 2.28 10.60 -24.26
N LYS A 2 2.84 9.70 -23.42
CA LYS A 2 2.43 8.28 -23.36
C LYS A 2 2.20 7.85 -21.92
N LEU A 3 1.16 7.07 -21.68
CA LEU A 3 0.84 6.45 -20.40
C LEU A 3 0.99 4.93 -20.53
N LYS A 4 1.71 4.30 -19.60
CA LYS A 4 1.95 2.85 -19.58
C LYS A 4 1.53 2.26 -18.24
N PHE A 5 1.01 1.03 -18.28
CA PHE A 5 0.47 0.32 -17.12
C PHE A 5 1.39 -0.87 -16.79
N TYR A 6 1.98 -0.88 -15.60
CA TYR A 6 2.97 -1.87 -15.18
C TYR A 6 2.61 -2.62 -13.90
N GLY A 7 1.35 -2.54 -13.49
CA GLY A 7 0.82 -3.27 -12.35
C GLY A 7 -0.51 -2.72 -11.84
N ALA A 8 -1.17 -3.51 -11.04
CA ALA A 8 -2.56 -3.35 -10.63
C ALA A 8 -3.56 -3.31 -11.82
N ASP A 9 -3.20 -3.98 -12.91
CA ASP A 9 -3.99 -4.06 -14.14
C ASP A 9 -4.89 -5.30 -14.07
N LYS A 10 -6.17 -5.12 -13.67
CA LYS A 10 -7.13 -6.18 -13.32
C LYS A 10 -6.64 -7.06 -12.15
N GLU A 11 -5.84 -6.47 -11.26
CA GLU A 11 -5.28 -7.03 -10.03
C GLU A 11 -5.29 -5.97 -8.95
N VAL A 12 -5.31 -6.39 -7.67
CA VAL A 12 -5.41 -5.46 -6.55
C VAL A 12 -4.04 -4.90 -6.15
N THR A 13 -2.93 -5.64 -6.37
CA THR A 13 -1.63 -5.25 -5.83
C THR A 13 -0.61 -4.89 -6.90
N GLY A 14 0.42 -4.15 -6.52
CA GLY A 14 1.55 -3.81 -7.38
C GLY A 14 1.34 -2.58 -8.25
N SER A 15 0.57 -1.59 -7.80
CA SER A 15 0.29 -0.34 -8.53
C SER A 15 1.57 0.31 -9.04
N CYS A 16 1.63 0.51 -10.37
CA CYS A 16 2.80 1.12 -11.01
C CYS A 16 2.42 1.60 -12.42
N HIS A 17 2.40 2.89 -12.62
CA HIS A 17 2.08 3.51 -13.91
C HIS A 17 3.22 4.43 -14.33
N MET A 18 3.48 4.53 -15.63
CA MET A 18 4.55 5.39 -16.15
C MET A 18 4.00 6.40 -17.13
N LEU A 19 4.28 7.67 -16.88
CA LEU A 19 4.07 8.76 -17.83
C LEU A 19 5.40 9.08 -18.54
N GLU A 20 5.39 9.02 -19.86
CA GLU A 20 6.48 9.52 -20.71
C GLU A 20 6.04 10.83 -21.36
N ALA A 21 6.62 11.96 -20.95
CA ALA A 21 6.31 13.29 -21.46
C ALA A 21 7.48 14.24 -21.24
N CYS A 22 7.63 15.25 -22.09
CA CYS A 22 8.69 16.26 -21.99
C CYS A 22 10.11 15.64 -21.98
N GLY A 23 10.30 14.48 -22.62
CA GLY A 23 11.56 13.73 -22.58
C GLY A 23 11.86 13.10 -21.22
N LYS A 24 10.88 12.99 -20.32
CA LYS A 24 10.99 12.45 -18.97
C LYS A 24 10.12 11.21 -18.79
N ARG A 25 10.55 10.33 -17.87
CA ARG A 25 9.80 9.16 -17.42
C ARG A 25 9.48 9.30 -15.95
N ILE A 26 8.21 9.49 -15.64
CA ILE A 26 7.69 9.69 -14.29
C ILE A 26 6.88 8.45 -13.91
N LEU A 27 7.20 7.82 -12.79
CA LEU A 27 6.35 6.77 -12.23
C LEU A 27 5.31 7.38 -11.29
N ILE A 28 4.11 6.83 -11.35
CA ILE A 28 3.08 7.02 -10.35
C ILE A 28 2.91 5.67 -9.65
N ASP A 29 3.31 5.65 -8.38
CA ASP A 29 3.52 4.47 -7.56
C ASP A 29 4.59 3.49 -8.09
N CYS A 30 5.09 2.65 -7.20
CA CYS A 30 6.01 1.56 -7.49
C CYS A 30 5.78 0.44 -6.47
N GLY A 31 4.61 -0.16 -6.55
CA GLY A 31 4.08 -1.09 -5.57
C GLY A 31 4.58 -2.52 -5.71
N LEU A 32 4.61 -3.24 -4.59
CA LEU A 32 4.94 -4.66 -4.53
C LEU A 32 3.70 -5.49 -4.85
N GLN A 33 3.83 -6.47 -5.73
CA GLN A 33 2.79 -7.49 -5.93
C GLN A 33 2.81 -8.46 -4.75
N GLN A 34 1.63 -8.85 -4.27
CA GLN A 34 1.48 -9.70 -3.10
C GLN A 34 0.53 -10.87 -3.37
N GLY A 35 0.76 -11.99 -2.67
CA GLY A 35 -0.12 -13.15 -2.71
C GLY A 35 -0.25 -13.77 -4.10
N GLN A 36 -1.47 -13.87 -4.62
CA GLN A 36 -1.74 -14.47 -5.94
C GLN A 36 -1.34 -13.58 -7.12
N ASP A 37 -1.19 -12.28 -6.89
CA ASP A 37 -0.78 -11.30 -7.90
C ASP A 37 0.74 -11.31 -8.13
N GLU A 38 1.51 -11.94 -7.24
CA GLU A 38 2.96 -12.00 -7.35
C GLU A 38 3.41 -12.74 -8.61
N LYS A 39 4.09 -12.00 -9.50
CA LYS A 39 4.62 -12.49 -10.77
C LYS A 39 6.08 -12.11 -10.91
N ASN A 40 6.82 -12.97 -11.62
CA ASN A 40 8.23 -12.69 -11.98
C ASN A 40 9.08 -12.22 -10.79
N ASP A 41 8.82 -12.75 -9.58
CA ASP A 41 9.55 -12.39 -8.35
C ASP A 41 9.59 -10.86 -8.11
N ASN A 42 8.51 -10.14 -8.40
CA ASN A 42 8.39 -8.68 -8.28
C ASN A 42 9.45 -7.86 -9.04
N ALA A 43 10.08 -8.41 -10.07
CA ALA A 43 11.07 -7.68 -10.85
C ALA A 43 10.45 -6.48 -11.60
N LEU A 44 11.23 -5.40 -11.72
CA LEU A 44 10.82 -4.22 -12.48
C LEU A 44 10.72 -4.58 -13.97
N PRO A 45 9.61 -4.21 -14.66
CA PRO A 45 9.45 -4.48 -16.10
C PRO A 45 10.16 -3.46 -17.00
N PHE A 46 10.87 -2.50 -16.41
CA PHE A 46 11.61 -1.41 -17.07
C PHE A 46 12.97 -1.21 -16.41
N SER A 47 13.83 -0.42 -17.05
CA SER A 47 15.14 -0.04 -16.52
C SER A 47 15.02 1.06 -15.47
N ALA A 48 15.40 0.78 -14.23
CA ALA A 48 15.29 1.71 -13.11
C ALA A 48 16.10 3.00 -13.31
N GLY A 49 17.28 2.90 -13.94
CA GLY A 49 18.17 4.05 -14.21
C GLY A 49 17.61 5.07 -15.20
N THR A 50 16.54 4.71 -15.94
CA THR A 50 15.90 5.61 -16.92
C THR A 50 14.71 6.39 -16.35
N ILE A 51 14.34 6.16 -15.09
CA ILE A 51 13.26 6.87 -14.42
C ILE A 51 13.81 8.19 -13.86
N ASP A 52 13.08 9.29 -14.10
CA ASP A 52 13.47 10.63 -13.66
C ASP A 52 12.89 11.00 -12.29
N ALA A 53 11.65 10.61 -12.00
CA ALA A 53 11.00 10.84 -10.70
C ALA A 53 9.92 9.78 -10.42
N VAL A 54 9.53 9.67 -9.14
CA VAL A 54 8.39 8.87 -8.70
C VAL A 54 7.45 9.75 -7.88
N LEU A 55 6.15 9.67 -8.16
CA LEU A 55 5.09 10.26 -7.35
C LEU A 55 4.39 9.12 -6.62
N VAL A 56 4.27 9.21 -5.31
CA VAL A 56 3.65 8.14 -4.51
C VAL A 56 2.34 8.63 -3.92
N THR A 57 1.26 7.93 -4.24
CA THR A 57 -0.09 8.28 -3.79
C THR A 57 -0.25 8.07 -2.29
N HIS A 58 0.22 6.95 -1.76
CA HIS A 58 0.18 6.63 -0.34
C HIS A 58 1.17 5.52 0.05
N ALA A 59 1.28 5.25 1.35
CA ALA A 59 2.37 4.45 1.89
C ALA A 59 2.18 2.92 1.82
N HIS A 60 1.01 2.39 1.44
CA HIS A 60 0.81 0.93 1.39
C HIS A 60 1.84 0.24 0.50
N ILE A 61 2.19 -0.97 0.84
CA ILE A 61 3.29 -1.73 0.20
C ILE A 61 2.98 -2.06 -1.27
N ASP A 62 1.73 -2.22 -1.64
CA ASP A 62 1.27 -2.40 -3.02
C ASP A 62 1.30 -1.11 -3.86
N HIS A 63 1.67 0.04 -3.26
CA HIS A 63 1.94 1.33 -3.93
C HIS A 63 3.39 1.79 -3.79
N SER A 64 4.09 1.39 -2.74
CA SER A 64 5.45 1.87 -2.41
C SER A 64 6.52 0.78 -2.35
N GLY A 65 6.13 -0.49 -2.23
CA GLY A 65 6.99 -1.57 -1.77
C GLY A 65 8.14 -1.96 -2.70
N ARG A 66 8.17 -1.54 -3.99
CA ARG A 66 9.32 -1.74 -4.88
C ARG A 66 10.24 -0.51 -4.99
N LEU A 67 9.98 0.57 -4.24
CA LEU A 67 10.87 1.74 -4.23
C LEU A 67 12.32 1.38 -3.85
N PRO A 68 12.59 0.57 -2.80
CA PRO A 68 13.97 0.16 -2.49
C PRO A 68 14.61 -0.67 -3.60
N LEU A 69 13.84 -1.51 -4.30
CA LEU A 69 14.32 -2.25 -5.45
C LEU A 69 14.66 -1.32 -6.61
N LEU A 70 13.86 -0.28 -6.84
CA LEU A 70 14.09 0.74 -7.86
C LEU A 70 15.43 1.46 -7.60
N VAL A 71 15.65 1.91 -6.36
CA VAL A 71 16.91 2.58 -5.95
C VAL A 71 18.11 1.63 -6.03
N LYS A 72 17.97 0.37 -5.55
CA LYS A 72 18.99 -0.68 -5.66
C LYS A 72 19.42 -0.87 -7.11
N ASN A 73 18.49 -0.76 -8.07
CA ASN A 73 18.74 -0.96 -9.50
C ASN A 73 19.15 0.33 -10.25
N GLY A 74 19.45 1.42 -9.54
CA GLY A 74 20.11 2.59 -10.13
C GLY A 74 19.23 3.82 -10.33
N PHE A 75 18.02 3.86 -9.80
CA PHE A 75 17.23 5.08 -9.74
C PHE A 75 17.88 6.11 -8.80
N THR A 76 17.96 7.36 -9.25
CA THR A 76 18.61 8.46 -8.50
C THR A 76 17.74 9.73 -8.42
N GLY A 77 16.52 9.70 -8.95
CA GLY A 77 15.60 10.84 -8.97
C GLY A 77 14.89 11.06 -7.63
N ASP A 78 14.00 12.06 -7.59
CA ASP A 78 13.18 12.38 -6.43
C ASP A 78 12.00 11.39 -6.30
N ILE A 79 11.67 11.03 -5.07
CA ILE A 79 10.43 10.34 -4.69
C ILE A 79 9.56 11.36 -3.96
N ILE A 80 8.52 11.83 -4.63
CA ILE A 80 7.65 12.91 -4.17
C ILE A 80 6.36 12.32 -3.62
N ALA A 81 6.02 12.69 -2.39
CA ALA A 81 4.79 12.29 -1.72
C ALA A 81 4.42 13.31 -0.64
N THR A 82 3.23 13.20 -0.08
CA THR A 82 2.89 14.01 1.09
C THR A 82 3.82 13.71 2.27
N ARG A 83 3.99 14.68 3.17
CA ARG A 83 4.88 14.55 4.34
C ARG A 83 4.57 13.28 5.15
N LEU A 84 3.29 13.06 5.49
CA LEU A 84 2.93 11.89 6.30
C LEU A 84 3.00 10.56 5.54
N THR A 85 2.79 10.57 4.23
CA THR A 85 3.09 9.39 3.39
C THR A 85 4.59 9.07 3.43
N CYS A 86 5.48 10.07 3.34
CA CYS A 86 6.92 9.85 3.49
C CYS A 86 7.28 9.25 4.86
N ASP A 87 6.67 9.74 5.95
CA ASP A 87 6.93 9.23 7.30
C ASP A 87 6.44 7.77 7.46
N LEU A 88 5.25 7.45 6.95
CA LEU A 88 4.72 6.08 6.97
C LEU A 88 5.53 5.15 6.06
N MET A 89 5.96 5.59 4.87
CA MET A 89 6.81 4.78 4.00
C MET A 89 8.12 4.39 4.66
N ARG A 90 8.73 5.24 5.50
CA ARG A 90 9.97 4.88 6.21
C ARG A 90 9.79 3.61 7.02
N ILE A 91 8.81 3.58 7.89
CA ILE A 91 8.56 2.44 8.77
C ILE A 91 8.08 1.20 7.99
N MET A 92 7.24 1.39 6.97
CA MET A 92 6.68 0.28 6.19
C MET A 92 7.72 -0.38 5.29
N LEU A 93 8.62 0.39 4.68
CA LEU A 93 9.68 -0.15 3.83
C LEU A 93 10.79 -0.83 4.64
N GLU A 94 11.08 -0.36 5.87
CA GLU A 94 11.98 -1.04 6.80
C GLU A 94 11.40 -2.39 7.25
N ASP A 95 10.12 -2.42 7.63
CA ASP A 95 9.43 -3.67 8.01
C ASP A 95 9.37 -4.65 6.83
N SER A 96 9.04 -4.17 5.64
CA SER A 96 9.03 -4.98 4.41
C SER A 96 10.40 -5.56 4.09
N ALA A 97 11.48 -4.78 4.21
CA ALA A 97 12.84 -5.27 4.02
C ALA A 97 13.19 -6.37 5.04
N HIS A 98 12.85 -6.15 6.31
CA HIS A 98 13.07 -7.14 7.36
C HIS A 98 12.34 -8.46 7.08
N ILE A 99 11.07 -8.41 6.68
CA ILE A 99 10.29 -9.60 6.30
C ILE A 99 10.95 -10.34 5.15
N GLN A 100 11.39 -9.65 4.10
CA GLN A 100 12.04 -10.26 2.95
C GLN A 100 13.39 -10.89 3.30
N GLU A 101 14.19 -10.26 4.15
CA GLU A 101 15.45 -10.82 4.65
C GLU A 101 15.22 -12.09 5.46
N MET A 102 14.19 -12.10 6.34
CA MET A 102 13.82 -13.27 7.13
C MET A 102 13.33 -14.43 6.24
N ASP A 103 12.52 -14.12 5.23
CA ASP A 103 12.02 -15.10 4.27
C ASP A 103 13.15 -15.70 3.43
N ALA A 104 14.07 -14.86 2.95
CA ALA A 104 15.26 -15.31 2.22
C ALA A 104 16.13 -16.25 3.09
N GLN A 105 16.38 -15.89 4.35
CA GLN A 105 17.13 -16.71 5.30
C GLN A 105 16.42 -18.07 5.54
N TRP A 106 15.09 -18.07 5.69
CA TRP A 106 14.32 -19.30 5.91
C TRP A 106 14.35 -20.21 4.67
N LYS A 107 14.13 -19.64 3.46
CA LYS A 107 14.25 -20.36 2.18
C LYS A 107 15.66 -20.92 2.00
N GLN A 108 16.70 -20.15 2.33
CA GLN A 108 18.10 -20.57 2.27
C GLN A 108 18.42 -21.73 3.21
N ARG A 109 17.90 -21.72 4.47
CA ARG A 109 18.07 -22.84 5.42
C ARG A 109 17.47 -24.15 4.86
N LYS A 110 16.36 -24.08 4.15
CA LYS A 110 15.75 -25.24 3.47
C LYS A 110 16.59 -25.69 2.27
N ARG A 111 17.01 -24.75 1.41
CA ARG A 111 17.77 -25.05 0.18
C ARG A 111 19.21 -25.52 0.44
N ARG A 112 19.84 -25.14 1.53
CA ARG A 112 21.15 -25.73 1.93
C ARG A 112 21.12 -27.25 2.03
N ARG A 113 19.96 -27.84 2.27
CA ARG A 113 19.79 -29.30 2.34
C ARG A 113 19.55 -29.94 0.97
N SER A 114 19.13 -29.17 -0.04
CA SER A 114 18.90 -29.66 -1.42
C SER A 114 20.03 -29.31 -2.38
N GLY A 115 21.00 -28.47 -1.99
CA GLY A 115 22.11 -28.05 -2.87
C GLY A 115 21.73 -27.00 -3.91
N ASP A 116 20.59 -26.33 -3.75
CA ASP A 116 20.10 -25.30 -4.68
C ASP A 116 20.80 -23.93 -4.48
N GLU A 117 20.69 -23.05 -5.48
CA GLU A 117 21.24 -21.68 -5.45
C GLU A 117 20.74 -20.84 -4.26
N LEU A 118 21.56 -19.87 -3.85
CA LEU A 118 21.24 -18.93 -2.78
C LEU A 118 20.00 -18.11 -3.13
N VAL A 119 19.12 -17.88 -2.15
CA VAL A 119 17.97 -16.97 -2.27
C VAL A 119 18.38 -15.64 -1.67
N GLU A 120 18.41 -14.60 -2.49
CA GLU A 120 18.60 -13.24 -2.05
C GLU A 120 17.24 -12.55 -1.85
N PRO A 121 17.12 -11.62 -0.87
CA PRO A 121 15.94 -10.77 -0.77
C PRO A 121 15.88 -9.81 -1.95
N LEU A 122 14.70 -9.34 -2.34
CA LEU A 122 14.54 -8.32 -3.37
C LEU A 122 15.38 -7.08 -3.04
N TYR A 123 15.31 -6.65 -1.79
CA TYR A 123 16.11 -5.57 -1.21
C TYR A 123 16.32 -5.80 0.28
N THR A 124 17.26 -5.08 0.84
CA THR A 124 17.68 -5.15 2.24
C THR A 124 17.26 -3.89 3.00
N GLY A 125 17.38 -3.91 4.34
CA GLY A 125 17.19 -2.71 5.17
C GLY A 125 18.13 -1.55 4.77
N GLU A 126 19.35 -1.85 4.28
CA GLU A 126 20.26 -0.83 3.76
C GLU A 126 19.72 -0.18 2.47
N ASP A 127 19.12 -0.97 1.58
CA ASP A 127 18.50 -0.45 0.34
C ASP A 127 17.29 0.44 0.69
N ALA A 128 16.46 0.03 1.66
CA ALA A 128 15.35 0.84 2.18
C ALA A 128 15.86 2.17 2.75
N PHE A 129 16.90 2.13 3.58
CA PHE A 129 17.48 3.35 4.16
C PHE A 129 18.08 4.30 3.11
N ARG A 130 18.67 3.76 2.04
CA ARG A 130 19.16 4.58 0.91
C ARG A 130 18.00 5.30 0.20
N THR A 131 16.86 4.63 0.06
CA THR A 131 15.66 5.18 -0.59
C THR A 131 15.15 6.43 0.13
N PHE A 132 15.22 6.50 1.44
CA PHE A 132 14.74 7.65 2.24
C PHE A 132 15.47 8.96 1.93
N ARG A 133 16.69 8.89 1.37
CA ARG A 133 17.46 10.08 0.97
C ARG A 133 16.89 10.77 -0.27
N GLN A 134 16.04 10.06 -1.03
CA GLN A 134 15.40 10.55 -2.23
C GLN A 134 13.97 11.07 -1.96
N PHE A 135 13.47 10.94 -0.72
CA PHE A 135 12.16 11.46 -0.35
C PHE A 135 12.15 12.97 -0.39
N ARG A 136 11.22 13.50 -1.17
CA ARG A 136 10.90 14.92 -1.29
C ARG A 136 9.46 15.16 -0.83
N PRO A 137 9.25 15.47 0.46
CA PRO A 137 7.90 15.68 0.99
C PRO A 137 7.27 16.97 0.45
N CYS A 138 5.95 16.93 0.26
CA CYS A 138 5.11 18.08 -0.05
C CYS A 138 3.88 18.09 0.86
N GLU A 139 3.13 19.18 0.84
CA GLU A 139 1.85 19.29 1.55
C GLU A 139 0.69 19.15 0.55
N TYR A 140 -0.51 18.84 1.06
CA TYR A 140 -1.71 18.86 0.23
C TYR A 140 -1.92 20.22 -0.42
N GLU A 141 -2.50 20.21 -1.61
CA GLU A 141 -2.78 21.40 -2.44
C GLU A 141 -1.54 22.19 -2.90
N GLN A 142 -0.34 21.78 -2.49
CA GLN A 142 0.90 22.37 -2.95
C GLN A 142 1.21 21.90 -4.38
N THR A 143 1.34 22.86 -5.31
CA THR A 143 1.86 22.55 -6.64
C THR A 143 3.38 22.40 -6.58
N VAL A 144 3.89 21.25 -7.00
CA VAL A 144 5.32 20.93 -7.06
C VAL A 144 5.76 20.75 -8.50
N THR A 145 6.89 21.33 -8.87
CA THR A 145 7.52 21.06 -10.17
C THR A 145 8.23 19.70 -10.10
N VAL A 146 7.81 18.79 -10.95
CA VAL A 146 8.42 17.45 -11.10
C VAL A 146 9.57 17.49 -12.11
N ALA A 147 9.32 18.13 -13.25
CA ALA A 147 10.29 18.39 -14.30
C ALA A 147 9.84 19.60 -15.13
N ASP A 148 10.67 20.06 -16.06
CA ASP A 148 10.27 21.13 -16.99
C ASP A 148 9.04 20.69 -17.79
N GLY A 149 7.97 21.49 -17.74
CA GLY A 149 6.69 21.19 -18.37
C GLY A 149 5.81 20.20 -17.60
N ILE A 150 6.22 19.70 -16.42
CA ILE A 150 5.46 18.76 -15.61
C ILE A 150 5.33 19.26 -14.17
N THR A 151 4.11 19.50 -13.72
CA THR A 151 3.80 19.84 -12.32
C THR A 151 2.82 18.84 -11.72
N ALA A 152 2.89 18.65 -10.40
CA ALA A 152 2.00 17.77 -9.65
C ALA A 152 1.35 18.50 -8.47
N ARG A 153 0.12 18.12 -8.13
CA ARG A 153 -0.61 18.55 -6.93
C ARG A 153 -1.18 17.29 -6.27
N PHE A 154 -1.02 17.20 -4.95
CA PHE A 154 -1.50 16.08 -4.15
C PHE A 154 -2.78 16.51 -3.42
N VAL A 155 -3.87 15.81 -3.65
CA VAL A 155 -5.21 16.09 -3.10
C VAL A 155 -5.61 14.95 -2.18
N ASP A 156 -6.15 15.24 -1.00
CA ASP A 156 -6.45 14.23 0.01
C ASP A 156 -7.41 13.14 -0.54
N ALA A 157 -6.94 11.91 -0.55
CA ALA A 157 -7.72 10.75 -1.01
C ALA A 157 -8.56 10.09 0.10
N GLY A 158 -8.37 10.48 1.36
CA GLY A 158 -9.17 10.00 2.50
C GLY A 158 -9.05 8.50 2.80
N HIS A 159 -8.00 7.84 2.33
CA HIS A 159 -7.82 6.39 2.46
C HIS A 159 -6.90 5.99 3.61
N LEU A 160 -5.78 6.67 3.73
CA LEU A 160 -4.77 6.49 4.76
C LEU A 160 -4.22 7.86 5.15
N LEU A 161 -3.66 7.99 6.34
CA LEU A 161 -3.03 9.24 6.76
C LEU A 161 -1.96 9.66 5.75
N GLY A 162 -2.15 10.82 5.12
CA GLY A 162 -1.27 11.31 4.07
C GLY A 162 -1.58 10.83 2.66
N SER A 163 -2.55 9.92 2.46
CA SER A 163 -2.93 9.43 1.13
C SER A 163 -3.41 10.54 0.21
N ALA A 164 -3.08 10.45 -1.07
CA ALA A 164 -3.45 11.48 -2.04
C ALA A 164 -3.86 10.91 -3.40
N SER A 165 -4.84 11.55 -4.01
CA SER A 165 -4.98 11.55 -5.47
C SER A 165 -3.95 12.53 -6.05
N VAL A 166 -3.30 12.16 -7.15
CA VAL A 166 -2.25 12.96 -7.80
C VAL A 166 -2.78 13.58 -9.08
N GLU A 167 -2.85 14.90 -9.13
CA GLU A 167 -3.15 15.68 -10.32
C GLU A 167 -1.84 16.09 -10.99
N LEU A 168 -1.64 15.68 -12.23
CA LEU A 168 -0.48 16.03 -13.05
C LEU A 168 -0.91 16.98 -14.18
N THR A 169 -0.27 18.14 -14.27
CA THR A 169 -0.39 19.02 -15.43
C THR A 169 0.88 18.88 -16.28
N VAL A 170 0.69 18.50 -17.53
CA VAL A 170 1.77 18.24 -18.49
C VAL A 170 1.64 19.15 -19.69
N THR A 171 2.64 19.97 -19.97
CA THR A 171 2.69 20.87 -21.15
C THR A 171 3.86 20.49 -22.04
N GLU A 172 3.57 19.94 -23.21
CA GLU A 172 4.57 19.50 -24.20
C GLU A 172 4.19 20.00 -25.57
N ASN A 173 5.14 20.64 -26.29
CA ASN A 173 4.94 21.17 -27.65
C ASN A 173 3.72 22.13 -27.79
N GLY A 174 3.38 22.85 -26.73
CA GLY A 174 2.24 23.78 -26.71
C GLY A 174 0.88 23.13 -26.40
N GLU A 175 0.81 21.83 -26.25
CA GLU A 175 -0.35 21.07 -25.79
C GLU A 175 -0.27 20.86 -24.27
N THR A 176 -1.38 21.11 -23.57
CA THR A 176 -1.48 20.84 -22.12
C THR A 176 -2.52 19.77 -21.87
N LYS A 177 -2.16 18.80 -21.04
CA LYS A 177 -3.06 17.75 -20.56
C LYS A 177 -3.02 17.68 -19.04
N VAL A 178 -4.20 17.43 -18.44
CA VAL A 178 -4.34 17.19 -17.00
C VAL A 178 -4.69 15.71 -16.79
N LEU A 179 -3.85 15.01 -16.06
CA LEU A 179 -4.04 13.60 -15.68
C LEU A 179 -4.29 13.52 -14.18
N VAL A 180 -5.27 12.72 -13.77
CA VAL A 180 -5.54 12.44 -12.35
C VAL A 180 -5.35 10.94 -12.10
N PHE A 181 -4.52 10.63 -11.11
CA PHE A 181 -4.36 9.28 -10.56
C PHE A 181 -5.05 9.26 -9.21
N SER A 182 -6.08 8.44 -9.06
CA SER A 182 -6.86 8.41 -7.81
C SER A 182 -6.04 7.97 -6.59
N GLY A 183 -5.01 7.14 -6.79
CA GLY A 183 -4.54 6.26 -5.73
C GLY A 183 -5.69 5.40 -5.24
N ASP A 184 -5.69 5.07 -3.97
CA ASP A 184 -6.82 4.42 -3.31
C ASP A 184 -7.76 5.49 -2.75
N ILE A 185 -9.03 5.40 -3.11
CA ILE A 185 -10.07 6.36 -2.70
C ILE A 185 -10.66 5.89 -1.38
N GLY A 186 -10.64 6.76 -0.38
CA GLY A 186 -11.12 6.45 0.95
C GLY A 186 -12.63 6.30 1.07
N ASN A 187 -13.06 5.53 2.06
CA ASN A 187 -14.44 5.50 2.49
C ASN A 187 -14.77 6.76 3.30
N LEU A 188 -16.04 7.17 3.32
CA LEU A 188 -16.50 8.36 4.04
C LEU A 188 -16.55 8.12 5.56
N ARG A 189 -16.32 9.20 6.33
CA ARG A 189 -16.45 9.24 7.80
C ARG A 189 -15.54 8.23 8.51
N GLN A 190 -14.36 7.99 7.99
CA GLN A 190 -13.32 7.29 8.74
C GLN A 190 -12.78 8.19 9.85
N PRO A 191 -12.56 7.68 11.08
CA PRO A 191 -12.01 8.50 12.15
C PRO A 191 -10.56 8.91 11.85
N ILE A 192 -10.13 10.03 12.41
CA ILE A 192 -8.77 10.60 12.35
C ILE A 192 -8.47 11.29 11.03
N ILE A 193 -8.79 10.71 9.90
CA ILE A 193 -8.48 11.23 8.56
C ILE A 193 -9.70 11.95 7.96
N ARG A 194 -9.44 12.84 7.03
CA ARG A 194 -10.51 13.56 6.33
C ARG A 194 -11.18 12.68 5.27
N ASP A 195 -12.41 13.02 4.92
CA ASP A 195 -13.07 12.43 3.76
C ASP A 195 -12.32 12.78 2.47
N PRO A 196 -12.39 11.92 1.43
CA PRO A 196 -11.79 12.21 0.13
C PRO A 196 -12.22 13.56 -0.41
N GLN A 197 -11.26 14.34 -0.87
CA GLN A 197 -11.52 15.55 -1.63
C GLN A 197 -11.73 15.23 -3.10
N TYR A 198 -12.66 15.93 -3.76
CA TYR A 198 -12.99 15.68 -5.15
C TYR A 198 -12.24 16.61 -6.09
N LEU A 199 -11.81 16.06 -7.21
CA LEU A 199 -11.22 16.78 -8.32
C LEU A 199 -12.29 17.04 -9.39
N HIS A 200 -12.27 18.22 -9.98
CA HIS A 200 -13.36 18.66 -10.90
C HIS A 200 -12.92 18.80 -12.35
N HIS A 201 -11.62 18.70 -12.62
CA HIS A 201 -11.06 18.85 -13.95
C HIS A 201 -9.97 17.82 -14.21
N ALA A 202 -10.09 17.10 -15.31
CA ALA A 202 -9.05 16.25 -15.89
C ALA A 202 -9.36 16.01 -17.39
N ASP A 203 -8.33 15.70 -18.16
CA ASP A 203 -8.46 15.11 -19.49
C ASP A 203 -8.51 13.58 -19.37
N TYR A 204 -7.63 13.01 -18.55
CA TYR A 204 -7.48 11.58 -18.32
C TYR A 204 -7.49 11.25 -16.84
N VAL A 205 -8.11 10.13 -16.50
CA VAL A 205 -8.16 9.63 -15.11
C VAL A 205 -7.68 8.19 -15.06
N VAL A 206 -6.82 7.86 -14.11
CA VAL A 206 -6.47 6.49 -13.73
C VAL A 206 -7.09 6.25 -12.35
N MET A 207 -8.04 5.33 -12.26
CA MET A 207 -8.94 5.18 -11.12
C MET A 207 -8.94 3.76 -10.56
N GLU A 208 -8.90 3.63 -9.22
CA GLU A 208 -9.05 2.36 -8.53
C GLU A 208 -10.43 1.72 -8.73
N SER A 209 -10.51 0.42 -8.48
CA SER A 209 -11.75 -0.36 -8.60
C SER A 209 -11.89 -1.49 -7.59
N THR A 210 -11.26 -1.39 -6.43
CA THR A 210 -11.22 -2.43 -5.40
C THR A 210 -12.62 -2.96 -5.04
N TYR A 211 -13.60 -2.07 -4.92
CA TYR A 211 -15.00 -2.40 -4.66
C TYR A 211 -15.94 -2.02 -5.82
N GLY A 212 -15.45 -1.98 -7.04
CA GLY A 212 -16.19 -1.57 -8.23
C GLY A 212 -17.48 -2.36 -8.54
N ASN A 213 -17.64 -3.54 -7.93
CA ASN A 213 -18.79 -4.43 -8.14
C ASN A 213 -19.69 -4.60 -6.91
N ARG A 214 -19.43 -3.89 -5.78
CA ARG A 214 -20.17 -4.13 -4.53
C ARG A 214 -20.24 -2.92 -3.63
N MET A 215 -21.29 -2.90 -2.79
CA MET A 215 -21.50 -1.95 -1.71
C MET A 215 -20.93 -2.47 -0.41
N HIS A 216 -20.56 -1.56 0.50
CA HIS A 216 -20.32 -1.94 1.89
C HIS A 216 -21.63 -2.28 2.60
N GLU A 217 -21.56 -3.25 3.53
CA GLU A 217 -22.68 -3.49 4.43
C GLU A 217 -22.84 -2.24 5.34
N GLU A 218 -24.07 -1.75 5.49
CA GLU A 218 -24.34 -0.69 6.45
C GLU A 218 -23.95 -1.18 7.85
N THR A 219 -23.02 -0.48 8.49
CA THR A 219 -22.68 -0.75 9.89
C THR A 219 -23.68 0.01 10.77
N SER A 220 -24.36 -0.71 11.66
CA SER A 220 -24.95 -0.14 12.87
C SER A 220 -23.83 0.55 13.69
N ASP A 221 -24.15 1.13 14.83
CA ASP A 221 -23.16 1.78 15.71
C ASP A 221 -22.00 0.81 16.06
N LEU A 222 -20.90 0.89 15.28
CA LEU A 222 -19.72 0.03 15.41
C LEU A 222 -19.12 0.10 16.83
N VAL A 223 -19.10 1.30 17.42
CA VAL A 223 -18.57 1.52 18.78
C VAL A 223 -19.39 0.72 19.77
N TRP A 224 -20.72 0.75 19.62
CA TRP A 224 -21.64 -0.01 20.46
C TRP A 224 -21.47 -1.52 20.28
N ASP A 225 -21.38 -1.99 19.04
CA ASP A 225 -21.27 -3.41 18.73
C ASP A 225 -19.93 -4.00 19.25
N LEU A 226 -18.82 -3.28 19.05
CA LEU A 226 -17.53 -3.65 19.65
C LEU A 226 -17.60 -3.68 21.18
N ALA A 227 -18.21 -2.66 21.79
CA ALA A 227 -18.36 -2.59 23.25
C ALA A 227 -19.15 -3.78 23.79
N GLN A 228 -20.23 -4.22 23.11
CA GLN A 228 -21.02 -5.40 23.50
C GLN A 228 -20.19 -6.70 23.44
N ILE A 229 -19.35 -6.85 22.41
CA ILE A 229 -18.46 -8.03 22.30
C ILE A 229 -17.43 -7.99 23.42
N PHE A 230 -16.82 -6.83 23.68
CA PHE A 230 -15.84 -6.67 24.76
C PHE A 230 -16.48 -6.99 26.12
N ASP A 231 -17.63 -6.40 26.43
CA ASP A 231 -18.29 -6.58 27.72
C ASP A 231 -18.61 -8.07 27.98
N ARG A 232 -19.23 -8.75 27.00
CA ARG A 232 -19.57 -10.18 27.10
C ARG A 232 -18.33 -11.06 27.22
N THR A 233 -17.26 -10.76 26.46
CA THR A 233 -16.06 -11.59 26.43
C THR A 233 -15.25 -11.44 27.72
N LEU A 234 -15.03 -10.21 28.15
CA LEU A 234 -14.28 -9.92 29.37
C LEU A 234 -15.04 -10.41 30.62
N ALA A 235 -16.39 -10.29 30.65
CA ALA A 235 -17.23 -10.76 31.75
C ALA A 235 -17.08 -12.28 32.00
N ARG A 236 -16.88 -13.09 30.95
CA ARG A 236 -16.69 -14.53 31.07
C ARG A 236 -15.22 -14.96 31.24
N GLY A 237 -14.31 -13.99 31.48
CA GLY A 237 -12.89 -14.25 31.71
C GLY A 237 -12.07 -14.50 30.43
N GLY A 238 -12.59 -14.19 29.26
CA GLY A 238 -11.92 -14.41 27.97
C GLY A 238 -11.17 -13.17 27.47
N ASN A 239 -10.28 -13.41 26.50
CA ASN A 239 -9.60 -12.36 25.74
C ASN A 239 -10.37 -12.01 24.47
N VAL A 240 -10.31 -10.75 24.05
CA VAL A 240 -10.68 -10.31 22.71
C VAL A 240 -9.43 -10.18 21.87
N VAL A 241 -9.31 -10.96 20.81
CA VAL A 241 -8.17 -10.92 19.88
C VAL A 241 -8.63 -10.29 18.57
N ILE A 242 -7.96 -9.22 18.15
CA ILE A 242 -8.32 -8.45 16.96
C ILE A 242 -7.16 -8.48 15.95
N PRO A 243 -7.25 -9.34 14.90
CA PRO A 243 -6.35 -9.27 13.77
C PRO A 243 -6.52 -7.92 13.05
N SER A 244 -5.44 -7.15 12.87
CA SER A 244 -5.51 -5.82 12.29
C SER A 244 -4.31 -5.52 11.41
N PHE A 245 -4.50 -4.71 10.37
CA PHE A 245 -3.38 -4.08 9.68
C PHE A 245 -2.66 -3.12 10.64
N ALA A 246 -1.34 -3.11 10.57
CA ALA A 246 -0.50 -2.33 11.49
C ALA A 246 -0.68 -0.82 11.33
N VAL A 247 -0.92 -0.37 10.09
CA VAL A 247 -1.09 1.04 9.72
C VAL A 247 -2.53 1.29 9.29
N GLY A 248 -3.12 2.38 9.74
CA GLY A 248 -4.50 2.79 9.50
C GLY A 248 -5.47 2.08 10.44
N ARG A 249 -5.80 0.83 10.17
CA ARG A 249 -6.85 0.08 10.89
C ARG A 249 -6.58 -0.07 12.40
N THR A 250 -5.34 -0.29 12.81
CA THR A 250 -4.99 -0.35 14.24
C THR A 250 -5.27 0.98 14.93
N GLN A 251 -4.95 2.11 14.31
CA GLN A 251 -5.16 3.43 14.88
C GLN A 251 -6.65 3.80 14.95
N GLU A 252 -7.44 3.42 13.95
CA GLU A 252 -8.91 3.55 13.99
C GLU A 252 -9.51 2.74 15.14
N LEU A 253 -9.07 1.50 15.35
CA LEU A 253 -9.50 0.69 16.48
C LEU A 253 -9.16 1.34 17.81
N LEU A 254 -7.98 1.94 17.94
CA LEU A 254 -7.59 2.68 19.16
C LEU A 254 -8.50 3.89 19.39
N TYR A 255 -8.90 4.60 18.31
CA TYR A 255 -9.86 5.69 18.39
C TYR A 255 -11.21 5.21 18.92
N PHE A 256 -11.78 4.14 18.36
CA PHE A 256 -13.05 3.57 18.82
C PHE A 256 -12.96 3.04 20.27
N ILE A 257 -11.85 2.40 20.64
CA ILE A 257 -11.66 1.90 22.01
C ILE A 257 -11.54 3.04 23.01
N ARG A 258 -10.91 4.16 22.66
CA ARG A 258 -10.92 5.37 23.48
C ARG A 258 -12.36 5.81 23.76
N GLU A 259 -13.19 5.92 22.72
CA GLU A 259 -14.59 6.31 22.85
C GLU A 259 -15.39 5.32 23.70
N ILE A 260 -15.19 4.00 23.50
CA ILE A 260 -15.81 2.96 24.33
C ILE A 260 -15.50 3.16 25.82
N LYS A 261 -14.23 3.48 26.14
CA LYS A 261 -13.78 3.74 27.52
C LYS A 261 -14.34 5.04 28.08
N GLU A 262 -14.28 6.14 27.34
CA GLU A 262 -14.79 7.44 27.75
C GLU A 262 -16.30 7.43 28.01
N ARG A 263 -17.05 6.69 27.20
CA ARG A 263 -18.50 6.50 27.34
C ARG A 263 -18.87 5.41 28.36
N PHE A 264 -17.87 4.72 28.96
CA PHE A 264 -18.08 3.61 29.90
C PHE A 264 -19.03 2.54 29.37
N LEU A 265 -18.88 2.15 28.09
CA LEU A 265 -19.79 1.19 27.45
C LEU A 265 -19.55 -0.26 27.90
N VAL A 266 -18.34 -0.63 28.31
CA VAL A 266 -18.01 -1.92 28.92
C VAL A 266 -18.22 -1.83 30.43
N LYS A 267 -19.18 -2.58 30.95
CA LYS A 267 -19.58 -2.52 32.35
C LYS A 267 -18.92 -3.58 33.24
N SER A 268 -18.63 -4.76 32.69
CA SER A 268 -18.07 -5.89 33.42
C SER A 268 -16.63 -5.62 33.90
N VAL A 269 -15.82 -5.01 33.04
CA VAL A 269 -14.42 -4.64 33.32
C VAL A 269 -14.19 -3.22 32.77
N PRO A 270 -14.68 -2.16 33.43
CA PRO A 270 -14.67 -0.80 32.88
C PRO A 270 -13.28 -0.29 32.48
N ASP A 271 -12.26 -0.64 33.23
CA ASP A 271 -10.87 -0.27 32.95
C ASP A 271 -10.05 -1.47 32.42
N PHE A 272 -10.60 -2.12 31.39
CA PHE A 272 -9.94 -3.27 30.75
C PHE A 272 -8.60 -2.88 30.09
N PRO A 273 -7.58 -3.76 30.13
CA PRO A 273 -6.31 -3.53 29.46
C PRO A 273 -6.41 -3.80 27.95
N VAL A 274 -5.72 -2.98 27.17
CA VAL A 274 -5.62 -3.10 25.71
C VAL A 274 -4.15 -3.16 25.34
N TYR A 275 -3.79 -4.15 24.54
CA TYR A 275 -2.41 -4.38 24.08
C TYR A 275 -2.35 -4.27 22.56
N VAL A 276 -1.44 -3.43 22.06
CA VAL A 276 -1.03 -3.44 20.65
C VAL A 276 0.26 -4.25 20.55
N ASP A 277 0.17 -5.40 19.92
CA ASP A 277 1.29 -6.33 19.80
C ASP A 277 1.74 -6.49 18.34
N SER A 278 2.35 -5.44 17.83
CA SER A 278 2.97 -5.37 16.51
C SER A 278 4.00 -4.22 16.49
N PRO A 279 5.28 -4.49 16.23
CA PRO A 279 6.32 -3.45 16.16
C PRO A 279 5.96 -2.34 15.17
N LEU A 280 5.56 -2.68 13.95
CA LEU A 280 5.15 -1.72 12.93
C LEU A 280 3.95 -0.87 13.39
N ALA A 281 2.95 -1.49 14.06
CA ALA A 281 1.80 -0.74 14.57
C ALA A 281 2.19 0.26 15.66
N LEU A 282 3.21 -0.04 16.46
CA LEU A 282 3.75 0.89 17.45
C LEU A 282 4.35 2.13 16.78
N GLU A 283 5.17 1.92 15.77
CA GLU A 283 5.83 3.02 15.04
C GLU A 283 4.78 3.87 14.30
N ALA A 284 3.82 3.24 13.63
CA ALA A 284 2.70 3.94 13.02
C ALA A 284 1.90 4.76 14.05
N THR A 285 1.61 4.18 15.22
CA THR A 285 0.88 4.88 16.30
C THR A 285 1.63 6.13 16.78
N GLN A 286 2.97 6.14 16.74
CA GLN A 286 3.75 7.34 17.06
C GLN A 286 3.57 8.45 16.02
N ILE A 287 3.47 8.10 14.72
CA ILE A 287 3.19 9.06 13.64
C ILE A 287 1.79 9.66 13.81
N TYR A 288 0.78 8.82 14.08
CA TYR A 288 -0.59 9.24 14.35
C TYR A 288 -0.76 10.05 15.65
N ASP A 289 0.18 9.97 16.59
CA ASP A 289 0.24 10.78 17.81
C ASP A 289 1.05 12.08 17.62
N GLY A 290 1.61 12.28 16.45
CA GLY A 290 2.45 13.41 16.09
C GLY A 290 1.66 14.66 15.64
N ASP A 291 2.26 15.46 14.78
CA ASP A 291 1.63 16.63 14.17
C ASP A 291 0.78 16.22 12.96
N LEU A 292 -0.53 16.25 13.15
CA LEU A 292 -1.54 15.93 12.14
C LEU A 292 -2.14 17.17 11.47
N THR A 293 -1.57 18.36 11.69
CA THR A 293 -2.06 19.61 11.12
C THR A 293 -2.12 19.53 9.59
N GLY A 294 -3.29 19.83 9.02
CA GLY A 294 -3.53 19.73 7.58
C GLY A 294 -3.88 18.34 7.06
N TYR A 295 -3.86 17.30 7.90
CA TYR A 295 -4.11 15.90 7.53
C TYR A 295 -5.29 15.26 8.25
N ALA A 296 -5.52 15.62 9.51
CA ALA A 296 -6.62 15.05 10.30
C ALA A 296 -7.95 15.76 10.04
N ASP A 297 -9.04 15.06 10.38
CA ASP A 297 -10.39 15.60 10.37
C ASP A 297 -10.62 16.64 11.47
N GLU A 298 -11.74 17.37 11.38
CA GLU A 298 -12.07 18.45 12.31
C GLU A 298 -12.27 17.93 13.74
N GLU A 299 -12.86 16.74 13.91
CA GLU A 299 -13.09 16.14 15.23
C GLU A 299 -11.75 15.79 15.91
N THR A 300 -10.85 15.15 15.21
CA THR A 300 -9.51 14.84 15.71
C THR A 300 -8.73 16.10 16.08
N ILE A 301 -8.78 17.13 15.24
CA ILE A 301 -8.15 18.43 15.53
C ILE A 301 -8.75 19.05 16.81
N ALA A 302 -10.08 19.01 16.99
CA ALA A 302 -10.73 19.51 18.19
C ALA A 302 -10.29 18.74 19.45
N ILE A 303 -10.16 17.41 19.36
CA ILE A 303 -9.63 16.58 20.46
C ILE A 303 -8.21 17.00 20.82
N LEU A 304 -7.33 17.16 19.83
CA LEU A 304 -5.94 17.58 20.03
C LEU A 304 -5.85 18.98 20.66
N GLN A 305 -6.66 19.93 20.19
CA GLN A 305 -6.73 21.29 20.74
C GLN A 305 -7.24 21.34 22.20
N SER A 306 -8.09 20.38 22.58
CA SER A 306 -8.56 20.25 23.97
C SER A 306 -7.50 19.67 24.92
N GLY A 307 -6.34 19.28 24.41
CA GLY A 307 -5.22 18.68 25.16
C GLY A 307 -5.33 17.16 25.33
N PHE A 308 -6.35 16.53 24.74
CA PHE A 308 -6.48 15.08 24.71
C PHE A 308 -5.79 14.48 23.48
N ARG A 309 -5.61 13.18 23.51
CA ARG A 309 -5.01 12.42 22.40
C ARG A 309 -6.04 11.46 21.81
N PRO A 310 -6.27 11.47 20.47
CA PRO A 310 -7.35 10.70 19.85
C PRO A 310 -7.21 9.18 19.95
N ILE A 311 -5.99 8.69 20.15
CA ILE A 311 -5.66 7.25 20.19
C ILE A 311 -4.97 6.82 21.49
N LYS A 312 -5.00 7.66 22.55
CA LYS A 312 -4.44 7.33 23.87
C LYS A 312 -5.52 7.30 24.93
N PHE A 313 -5.42 6.32 25.81
CA PHE A 313 -6.33 6.12 26.94
C PHE A 313 -5.66 5.31 28.06
N SER A 314 -6.32 5.19 29.21
CA SER A 314 -5.80 4.42 30.35
C SER A 314 -5.66 2.93 30.00
N LYS A 315 -4.59 2.29 30.51
CA LYS A 315 -4.27 0.87 30.27
C LYS A 315 -4.12 0.48 28.77
N LEU A 316 -3.66 1.41 27.95
CA LEU A 316 -3.11 1.08 26.64
C LEU A 316 -1.65 0.72 26.79
N PHE A 317 -1.28 -0.49 26.38
CA PHE A 317 0.07 -1.03 26.42
C PHE A 317 0.57 -1.37 25.01
N LEU A 318 1.82 -1.01 24.73
CA LEU A 318 2.47 -1.21 23.44
C LEU A 318 3.60 -2.24 23.62
N CYS A 319 3.43 -3.44 23.06
CA CYS A 319 4.40 -4.54 23.20
C CYS A 319 5.51 -4.43 22.15
N ARG A 320 6.72 -4.14 22.58
CA ARG A 320 7.88 -3.97 21.71
C ARG A 320 8.61 -5.29 21.45
N THR A 321 8.84 -6.07 22.51
CA THR A 321 9.70 -7.26 22.44
C THR A 321 8.92 -8.56 22.27
N ALA A 322 9.62 -9.62 21.89
CA ALA A 322 9.03 -10.96 21.80
C ALA A 322 8.68 -11.51 23.19
N GLU A 323 9.46 -11.15 24.21
CA GLU A 323 9.24 -11.56 25.61
C GLU A 323 7.93 -10.95 26.15
N GLU A 324 7.69 -9.66 25.88
CA GLU A 324 6.41 -9.00 26.22
C GLU A 324 5.23 -9.68 25.52
N SER A 325 5.35 -9.98 24.23
CA SER A 325 4.35 -10.71 23.45
C SER A 325 4.06 -12.10 24.01
N MET A 326 5.11 -12.85 24.40
CA MET A 326 4.95 -14.18 25.01
C MET A 326 4.29 -14.09 26.39
N ALA A 327 4.59 -13.08 27.18
CA ALA A 327 3.99 -12.86 28.49
C ALA A 327 2.46 -12.69 28.40
N LEU A 328 1.96 -12.03 27.34
CA LEU A 328 0.52 -11.88 27.12
C LEU A 328 -0.22 -13.22 26.98
N ASN A 329 0.43 -14.22 26.38
CA ASN A 329 -0.17 -15.53 26.19
C ASN A 329 -0.18 -16.37 27.48
N ALA A 330 0.68 -16.04 28.45
CA ALA A 330 0.75 -16.70 29.76
C ALA A 330 -0.14 -16.02 30.81
N ASP A 331 -0.49 -14.75 30.61
CA ASP A 331 -1.31 -13.97 31.53
C ASP A 331 -2.82 -14.23 31.29
N GLU A 332 -3.49 -14.79 32.28
CA GLU A 332 -4.91 -15.16 32.25
C GLU A 332 -5.88 -13.97 32.47
N THR A 333 -5.36 -12.79 32.82
CA THR A 333 -6.19 -11.57 32.98
C THR A 333 -6.91 -11.25 31.68
N PRO A 334 -8.26 -11.08 31.70
CA PRO A 334 -9.02 -10.71 30.51
C PRO A 334 -8.56 -9.39 29.90
N LYS A 335 -8.30 -9.40 28.59
CA LYS A 335 -7.71 -8.28 27.87
C LYS A 335 -8.17 -8.20 26.42
N VAL A 336 -7.95 -7.04 25.79
CA VAL A 336 -8.06 -6.85 24.34
C VAL A 336 -6.65 -6.86 23.76
N ILE A 337 -6.42 -7.66 22.71
CA ILE A 337 -5.14 -7.78 22.00
C ILE A 337 -5.36 -7.42 20.53
N ILE A 338 -4.71 -6.37 20.06
CA ILE A 338 -4.68 -5.96 18.64
C ILE A 338 -3.31 -6.35 18.09
N SER A 339 -3.28 -7.15 17.04
CA SER A 339 -2.00 -7.66 16.50
C SER A 339 -2.07 -7.85 14.98
N SER A 340 -0.99 -7.60 14.28
CA SER A 340 -0.86 -7.83 12.84
C SER A 340 -0.35 -9.26 12.53
N SER A 341 -0.74 -9.84 11.38
CA SER A 341 -1.42 -9.25 10.23
C SER A 341 -2.95 -9.36 10.31
N GLY A 342 -3.65 -8.48 9.60
CA GLY A 342 -5.12 -8.45 9.57
C GLY A 342 -5.78 -9.69 8.97
N MET A 343 -5.10 -10.43 8.09
CA MET A 343 -5.58 -11.69 7.47
C MET A 343 -4.98 -12.95 8.12
N CYS A 344 -4.21 -12.81 9.21
CA CYS A 344 -3.62 -13.88 10.01
C CYS A 344 -2.57 -14.76 9.29
N GLU A 345 -2.00 -14.32 8.19
CA GLU A 345 -1.00 -15.08 7.43
C GLU A 345 0.40 -15.04 8.04
N ALA A 346 0.75 -13.94 8.72
CA ALA A 346 2.05 -13.71 9.32
C ALA A 346 1.92 -12.98 10.66
N GLY A 347 3.04 -12.74 11.33
CA GLY A 347 3.13 -11.89 12.51
C GLY A 347 2.71 -12.57 13.82
N ARG A 348 2.72 -11.75 14.87
CA ARG A 348 2.45 -12.18 16.26
C ARG A 348 1.01 -12.63 16.47
N ILE A 349 0.07 -12.15 15.66
CA ILE A 349 -1.34 -12.57 15.69
C ILE A 349 -1.50 -14.10 15.65
N ARG A 350 -0.66 -14.82 14.91
CA ARG A 350 -0.74 -16.28 14.81
C ARG A 350 -0.46 -16.98 16.14
N HIS A 351 0.40 -16.39 16.97
CA HIS A 351 0.65 -16.89 18.33
C HIS A 351 -0.55 -16.62 19.23
N HIS A 352 -1.14 -15.42 19.17
CA HIS A 352 -2.35 -15.12 19.93
C HIS A 352 -3.52 -16.00 19.52
N LEU A 353 -3.72 -16.27 18.24
CA LEU A 353 -4.73 -17.22 17.76
C LEU A 353 -4.50 -18.63 18.30
N LYS A 354 -3.24 -19.12 18.29
CA LYS A 354 -2.89 -20.43 18.85
C LYS A 354 -3.30 -20.57 20.31
N HIS A 355 -3.13 -19.52 21.11
CA HIS A 355 -3.41 -19.53 22.56
C HIS A 355 -4.87 -19.21 22.91
N ASN A 356 -5.66 -18.61 22.01
CA ASN A 356 -7.01 -18.15 22.32
C ASN A 356 -8.12 -18.90 21.53
N LEU A 357 -7.87 -19.45 20.34
CA LEU A 357 -8.92 -20.09 19.52
C LEU A 357 -9.60 -21.29 20.19
N TRP A 358 -8.88 -22.09 20.97
CA TRP A 358 -9.43 -23.28 21.64
C TRP A 358 -10.22 -22.95 22.92
N ARG A 359 -10.20 -21.71 23.38
CA ARG A 359 -10.83 -21.21 24.60
C ARG A 359 -12.21 -20.65 24.29
N PRO A 360 -13.33 -21.29 24.76
CA PRO A 360 -14.69 -20.86 24.43
C PRO A 360 -15.08 -19.50 25.07
N GLU A 361 -14.37 -19.06 26.11
CA GLU A 361 -14.54 -17.76 26.71
C GLU A 361 -13.98 -16.62 25.89
N CYS A 362 -13.06 -16.88 24.92
CA CYS A 362 -12.42 -15.87 24.09
C CYS A 362 -13.27 -15.50 22.86
N SER A 363 -12.97 -14.34 22.30
CA SER A 363 -13.52 -13.88 21.01
C SER A 363 -12.40 -13.46 20.08
N VAL A 364 -12.56 -13.73 18.78
CA VAL A 364 -11.74 -13.19 17.70
C VAL A 364 -12.62 -12.25 16.87
N VAL A 365 -12.16 -11.01 16.68
CA VAL A 365 -12.95 -9.97 16.00
C VAL A 365 -12.20 -9.53 14.74
N PHE A 366 -12.72 -9.90 13.59
CA PHE A 366 -12.21 -9.44 12.30
C PHE A 366 -12.83 -8.09 11.94
N VAL A 367 -11.99 -7.15 11.54
CA VAL A 367 -12.35 -5.78 11.17
C VAL A 367 -11.82 -5.48 9.77
N GLY A 368 -12.61 -5.84 8.77
CA GLY A 368 -12.27 -5.67 7.37
C GLY A 368 -12.28 -6.95 6.55
N TYR A 369 -11.97 -6.79 5.26
CA TYR A 369 -12.02 -7.87 4.28
C TYR A 369 -11.02 -8.99 4.57
N GLN A 370 -11.46 -10.22 4.35
CA GLN A 370 -10.63 -11.42 4.45
C GLN A 370 -10.56 -12.11 3.09
N ALA A 371 -9.38 -12.09 2.47
CA ALA A 371 -9.17 -12.65 1.14
C ALA A 371 -9.30 -14.17 1.12
N ASN A 372 -9.79 -14.71 0.00
CA ASN A 372 -9.90 -16.14 -0.21
C ASN A 372 -8.55 -16.85 -0.01
N GLY A 373 -8.58 -17.99 0.71
CA GLY A 373 -7.39 -18.80 0.99
C GLY A 373 -6.57 -18.34 2.20
N THR A 374 -6.89 -17.21 2.83
CA THR A 374 -6.21 -16.76 4.04
C THR A 374 -6.74 -17.45 5.30
N MET A 375 -5.91 -17.50 6.35
CA MET A 375 -6.32 -18.02 7.66
C MET A 375 -7.51 -17.26 8.24
N GLY A 376 -7.54 -15.94 8.08
CA GLY A 376 -8.65 -15.11 8.53
C GLY A 376 -9.95 -15.51 7.83
N ARG A 377 -9.93 -15.74 6.52
CA ARG A 377 -11.08 -16.18 5.75
C ARG A 377 -11.58 -17.57 6.21
N ILE A 378 -10.67 -18.50 6.41
CA ILE A 378 -10.99 -19.85 6.91
C ILE A 378 -11.71 -19.78 8.27
N LEU A 379 -11.27 -18.90 9.17
CA LEU A 379 -11.92 -18.70 10.47
C LEU A 379 -13.29 -18.06 10.34
N VAL A 380 -13.45 -17.05 9.49
CA VAL A 380 -14.73 -16.37 9.22
C VAL A 380 -15.75 -17.33 8.57
N ASP A 381 -15.29 -18.25 7.72
CA ASP A 381 -16.14 -19.27 7.10
C ASP A 381 -16.60 -20.37 8.07
N GLY A 382 -16.17 -20.34 9.34
CA GLY A 382 -16.71 -21.18 10.41
C GLY A 382 -16.05 -22.56 10.54
N THR A 383 -14.77 -22.68 10.20
CA THR A 383 -14.00 -23.92 10.42
C THR A 383 -13.99 -24.31 11.90
N GLN A 384 -13.99 -25.62 12.18
CA GLN A 384 -13.92 -26.15 13.54
C GLN A 384 -12.49 -26.40 14.03
N GLU A 385 -11.52 -26.38 13.12
CA GLU A 385 -10.12 -26.64 13.41
C GLU A 385 -9.22 -25.92 12.40
N VAL A 386 -8.09 -25.40 12.87
CA VAL A 386 -7.03 -24.81 12.03
C VAL A 386 -5.66 -25.40 12.38
N LYS A 387 -4.70 -25.29 11.46
CA LYS A 387 -3.32 -25.70 11.72
C LYS A 387 -2.42 -24.47 11.89
N LEU A 388 -1.87 -24.28 13.10
CA LEU A 388 -0.95 -23.19 13.42
C LEU A 388 0.38 -23.78 13.93
N PHE A 389 1.49 -23.36 13.34
CA PHE A 389 2.85 -23.85 13.69
C PHE A 389 2.99 -25.38 13.74
N GLY A 390 2.25 -26.08 12.86
CA GLY A 390 2.27 -27.54 12.81
C GLY A 390 1.28 -28.23 13.74
N GLU A 391 0.66 -27.52 14.69
CA GLU A 391 -0.32 -28.05 15.64
C GLU A 391 -1.75 -27.82 15.14
N ARG A 392 -2.64 -28.77 15.43
CA ARG A 392 -4.09 -28.66 15.22
C ARG A 392 -4.71 -27.94 16.40
N ILE A 393 -5.41 -26.86 16.13
CA ILE A 393 -6.07 -26.03 17.13
C ILE A 393 -7.57 -26.04 16.86
N ALA A 394 -8.36 -26.48 17.84
CA ALA A 394 -9.82 -26.41 17.76
C ALA A 394 -10.29 -24.96 17.81
N VAL A 395 -11.29 -24.60 17.01
CA VAL A 395 -11.92 -23.27 17.02
C VAL A 395 -13.16 -23.33 17.90
N LYS A 396 -13.02 -22.90 19.16
CA LYS A 396 -14.10 -22.79 20.16
C LYS A 396 -14.41 -21.35 20.54
N ALA A 397 -13.47 -20.43 20.30
CA ALA A 397 -13.67 -19.00 20.49
C ALA A 397 -14.79 -18.48 19.57
N GLN A 398 -15.48 -17.43 20.01
CA GLN A 398 -16.49 -16.78 19.19
C GLN A 398 -15.81 -15.97 18.09
N ILE A 399 -16.24 -16.18 16.85
CA ILE A 399 -15.72 -15.43 15.69
C ILE A 399 -16.73 -14.36 15.31
N HIS A 400 -16.28 -13.09 15.29
CA HIS A 400 -17.07 -11.95 14.87
C HIS A 400 -16.42 -11.33 13.64
N ASN A 401 -17.22 -10.82 12.69
CA ASN A 401 -16.72 -10.23 11.45
C ASN A 401 -17.49 -8.95 11.11
N PHE A 402 -16.80 -7.82 11.13
CA PHE A 402 -17.32 -6.50 10.75
C PHE A 402 -16.91 -6.18 9.30
N ARG A 403 -17.74 -6.53 8.34
CA ARG A 403 -17.45 -6.37 6.90
C ARG A 403 -17.53 -4.93 6.41
N GLY A 404 -18.26 -4.06 7.09
CA GLY A 404 -18.44 -2.65 6.70
C GLY A 404 -17.25 -1.74 6.98
N MET A 405 -16.22 -2.25 7.68
CA MET A 405 -15.00 -1.47 7.97
C MET A 405 -13.98 -1.61 6.83
N SER A 406 -14.23 -0.98 5.69
CA SER A 406 -13.23 -0.88 4.62
C SER A 406 -12.62 0.52 4.57
N GLY A 407 -11.31 0.58 4.28
CA GLY A 407 -10.63 1.84 4.01
C GLY A 407 -10.94 2.41 2.62
N HIS A 408 -11.39 1.57 1.66
CA HIS A 408 -11.70 2.01 0.30
C HIS A 408 -13.16 2.42 0.17
N ALA A 409 -13.42 3.32 -0.76
CA ALA A 409 -14.76 3.63 -1.23
C ALA A 409 -15.43 2.37 -1.80
N ASP A 410 -16.73 2.25 -1.60
CA ASP A 410 -17.53 1.24 -2.26
C ASP A 410 -17.97 1.68 -3.66
N ARG A 411 -18.77 0.87 -4.34
CA ARG A 411 -19.26 1.15 -5.70
C ARG A 411 -19.89 2.54 -5.83
N ASP A 412 -20.77 2.93 -4.90
CA ASP A 412 -21.43 4.24 -4.95
C ASP A 412 -20.45 5.38 -4.65
N GLY A 413 -19.50 5.19 -3.74
CA GLY A 413 -18.41 6.14 -3.49
C GLY A 413 -17.52 6.34 -4.72
N LEU A 414 -17.16 5.26 -5.42
CA LEU A 414 -16.40 5.30 -6.66
C LEU A 414 -17.16 6.02 -7.77
N HIS A 415 -18.46 5.74 -7.93
CA HIS A 415 -19.32 6.44 -8.89
C HIS A 415 -19.43 7.92 -8.58
N LYS A 416 -19.63 8.26 -7.30
CA LYS A 416 -19.67 9.65 -6.87
C LYS A 416 -18.36 10.35 -7.20
N TRP A 417 -17.22 9.77 -6.85
CA TRP A 417 -15.91 10.36 -7.12
C TRP A 417 -15.71 10.63 -8.63
N ALA A 418 -16.05 9.66 -9.48
CA ALA A 418 -15.98 9.83 -10.94
C ALA A 418 -16.96 10.89 -11.49
N SER A 419 -18.12 11.06 -10.87
CA SER A 419 -19.15 12.04 -11.30
C SER A 419 -18.84 13.49 -10.92
N GLU A 420 -17.86 13.73 -10.06
CA GLU A 420 -17.47 15.08 -9.64
C GLU A 420 -16.62 15.82 -10.68
N PHE A 421 -16.10 15.11 -11.70
CA PHE A 421 -15.44 15.77 -12.84
C PHE A 421 -16.49 16.50 -13.69
N THR A 422 -16.42 17.83 -13.68
CA THR A 422 -17.35 18.71 -14.40
C THR A 422 -16.90 19.01 -15.83
N SER A 423 -15.62 18.79 -16.16
CA SER A 423 -15.10 18.82 -17.52
C SER A 423 -15.30 17.48 -18.22
N PRO A 424 -15.54 17.45 -19.54
CA PRO A 424 -15.59 16.20 -20.27
C PRO A 424 -14.27 15.45 -20.18
N LEU A 425 -14.31 14.24 -19.64
CA LEU A 425 -13.16 13.34 -19.61
C LEU A 425 -12.94 12.74 -21.00
N GLN A 426 -11.70 12.73 -21.47
CA GLN A 426 -11.33 12.04 -22.71
C GLN A 426 -11.35 10.54 -22.48
N LYS A 427 -10.76 10.05 -21.37
CA LYS A 427 -10.79 8.63 -21.01
C LYS A 427 -10.54 8.38 -19.54
N VAL A 428 -11.16 7.31 -19.01
CA VAL A 428 -10.89 6.76 -17.68
C VAL A 428 -10.26 5.38 -17.81
N PHE A 429 -9.10 5.20 -17.21
CA PHE A 429 -8.42 3.91 -17.10
C PHE A 429 -8.73 3.32 -15.71
N VAL A 430 -9.40 2.17 -15.70
CA VAL A 430 -9.85 1.50 -14.48
C VAL A 430 -8.80 0.45 -14.09
N VAL A 431 -8.18 0.64 -12.93
CA VAL A 431 -7.08 -0.17 -12.40
C VAL A 431 -7.34 -0.58 -10.95
N HIS A 432 -6.39 -1.23 -10.29
CA HIS A 432 -6.40 -1.54 -8.87
C HIS A 432 -7.71 -2.19 -8.40
N GLY A 433 -7.98 -3.40 -8.89
CA GLY A 433 -9.14 -4.21 -8.55
C GLY A 433 -9.07 -5.57 -9.23
N GLU A 434 -9.70 -6.55 -8.63
CA GLU A 434 -9.87 -7.85 -9.29
C GLU A 434 -10.58 -7.67 -10.64
N GLU A 435 -10.30 -8.52 -11.62
CA GLU A 435 -10.82 -8.41 -12.99
C GLU A 435 -12.34 -8.17 -13.02
N GLU A 436 -13.10 -8.90 -12.21
CA GLU A 436 -14.54 -8.77 -12.11
C GLU A 436 -14.98 -7.37 -11.63
N ALA A 437 -14.31 -6.82 -10.62
CA ALA A 437 -14.59 -5.50 -10.06
C ALA A 437 -14.22 -4.38 -11.06
N ALA A 438 -13.03 -4.48 -11.68
CA ALA A 438 -12.58 -3.53 -12.69
C ALA A 438 -13.50 -3.49 -13.91
N MET A 439 -13.94 -4.66 -14.40
CA MET A 439 -14.86 -4.74 -15.54
C MET A 439 -16.26 -4.22 -15.21
N ALA A 440 -16.75 -4.47 -13.98
CA ALA A 440 -18.04 -3.94 -13.53
C ALA A 440 -18.03 -2.42 -13.47
N LEU A 441 -17.02 -1.82 -12.81
CA LEU A 441 -16.88 -0.36 -12.75
C LEU A 441 -16.70 0.25 -14.15
N THR A 442 -15.93 -0.39 -15.04
CA THR A 442 -15.77 0.05 -16.43
C THR A 442 -17.13 0.09 -17.16
N ALA A 443 -17.97 -0.92 -16.96
CA ALA A 443 -19.30 -0.97 -17.56
C ALA A 443 -20.22 0.12 -17.01
N ASP A 444 -20.17 0.36 -15.70
CA ASP A 444 -20.95 1.41 -15.05
C ASP A 444 -20.54 2.82 -15.53
N LEU A 445 -19.25 3.12 -15.61
CA LEU A 445 -18.75 4.40 -16.12
C LEU A 445 -19.17 4.63 -17.56
N ARG A 446 -19.13 3.59 -18.41
CA ARG A 446 -19.64 3.67 -19.81
C ARG A 446 -21.14 3.94 -19.85
N ALA A 447 -21.91 3.32 -18.96
CA ALA A 447 -23.35 3.59 -18.86
C ALA A 447 -23.65 5.04 -18.42
N MET A 448 -22.74 5.67 -17.67
CA MET A 448 -22.78 7.10 -17.31
C MET A 448 -22.30 8.02 -18.46
N GLY A 449 -21.89 7.47 -19.61
CA GLY A 449 -21.43 8.23 -20.77
C GLY A 449 -19.93 8.57 -20.76
N VAL A 450 -19.16 7.97 -19.87
CA VAL A 450 -17.71 8.16 -19.78
C VAL A 450 -16.99 7.10 -20.62
N ASP A 451 -16.02 7.50 -21.45
CA ASP A 451 -15.18 6.53 -22.15
C ASP A 451 -14.18 5.90 -21.15
N ALA A 452 -14.46 4.67 -20.72
CA ALA A 452 -13.69 3.96 -19.71
C ALA A 452 -13.15 2.62 -20.24
N VAL A 453 -11.96 2.22 -19.77
CA VAL A 453 -11.31 0.96 -20.13
C VAL A 453 -10.49 0.42 -18.97
N ALA A 454 -10.50 -0.91 -18.78
CA ALA A 454 -9.55 -1.59 -17.88
C ALA A 454 -8.36 -2.08 -18.73
N PRO A 455 -7.17 -1.45 -18.62
CA PRO A 455 -6.00 -1.81 -19.40
C PRO A 455 -5.44 -3.18 -19.01
N ASP A 456 -4.70 -3.80 -19.92
CA ASP A 456 -3.89 -4.97 -19.63
C ASP A 456 -2.44 -4.58 -19.25
N PHE A 457 -1.71 -5.49 -18.62
CA PHE A 457 -0.32 -5.29 -18.22
C PHE A 457 0.56 -4.90 -19.42
N GLN A 458 1.37 -3.85 -19.28
CA GLN A 458 2.22 -3.25 -20.31
C GLN A 458 1.45 -2.57 -21.46
N ALA A 459 0.16 -2.34 -21.33
CA ALA A 459 -0.56 -1.51 -22.29
C ALA A 459 0.05 -0.10 -22.34
N GLU A 460 0.13 0.47 -23.56
CA GLU A 460 0.63 1.81 -23.82
C GLU A 460 -0.44 2.64 -24.54
N TYR A 461 -0.72 3.83 -24.01
CA TYR A 461 -1.70 4.76 -24.54
C TYR A 461 -1.06 6.10 -24.91
N ASP A 462 -1.27 6.56 -26.14
CA ASP A 462 -0.83 7.89 -26.57
C ASP A 462 -1.92 8.92 -26.23
N LEU A 463 -1.59 9.84 -25.33
CA LEU A 463 -2.50 10.87 -24.81
C LEU A 463 -2.78 12.01 -25.80
N LEU A 464 -1.96 12.18 -26.84
CA LEU A 464 -2.16 13.19 -27.86
C LEU A 464 -2.98 12.62 -29.05
N GLU A 465 -2.72 11.35 -29.42
CA GLU A 465 -3.43 10.67 -30.47
C GLU A 465 -4.73 9.99 -29.99
N ASP A 466 -4.98 9.99 -28.67
CA ASP A 466 -6.15 9.41 -27.98
C ASP A 466 -6.41 7.94 -28.37
N ARG A 467 -5.34 7.13 -28.40
CA ARG A 467 -5.42 5.70 -28.78
C ARG A 467 -4.36 4.83 -28.12
N PHE A 468 -4.67 3.56 -27.99
CA PHE A 468 -3.65 2.57 -27.63
C PHE A 468 -2.63 2.39 -28.77
N THR A 469 -1.35 2.46 -28.43
CA THR A 469 -0.22 2.09 -29.29
C THR A 469 0.21 0.64 -29.05
N ASP A 470 -0.04 0.13 -27.83
CA ASP A 470 0.11 -1.29 -27.46
C ASP A 470 -1.06 -1.67 -26.54
N MET A 471 -1.70 -2.80 -26.81
CA MET A 471 -2.81 -3.31 -25.99
C MET A 471 -2.35 -4.03 -24.73
N GLY A 472 -1.05 -4.28 -24.59
CA GLY A 472 -0.48 -5.01 -23.47
C GLY A 472 -0.71 -6.52 -23.51
N VAL A 473 -0.47 -7.17 -22.39
CA VAL A 473 -0.51 -8.62 -22.24
C VAL A 473 -1.56 -8.99 -21.18
N PRO A 474 -2.61 -9.76 -21.55
CA PRO A 474 -3.62 -10.20 -20.58
C PRO A 474 -3.02 -10.94 -19.39
N ALA A 475 -3.46 -10.64 -18.18
CA ALA A 475 -2.96 -11.21 -16.92
C ALA A 475 -2.93 -12.75 -16.92
N ALA A 476 -3.91 -13.39 -17.56
CA ALA A 476 -4.00 -14.85 -17.71
C ALA A 476 -2.80 -15.46 -18.45
N THR A 477 -2.15 -14.73 -19.36
CA THR A 477 -0.99 -15.20 -20.12
C THR A 477 0.33 -15.10 -19.36
N LEU A 478 0.40 -14.21 -18.36
CA LEU A 478 1.60 -14.00 -17.54
C LEU A 478 1.85 -15.12 -16.53
N ARG A 479 0.83 -15.87 -16.13
CA ARG A 479 0.92 -16.93 -15.12
C ARG A 479 1.67 -18.19 -15.57
N THR A 480 2.08 -18.31 -16.84
CA THR A 480 2.49 -19.59 -17.42
C THR A 480 3.98 -19.81 -17.70
N LYS A 481 4.88 -18.84 -17.52
CA LYS A 481 6.33 -19.09 -17.74
C LYS A 481 7.22 -18.30 -16.77
N PRO A 482 8.02 -18.97 -15.92
CA PRO A 482 9.14 -18.31 -15.26
C PRO A 482 10.16 -17.92 -16.33
N ILE A 483 10.34 -16.63 -16.58
CA ILE A 483 11.45 -16.13 -17.39
C ILE A 483 12.72 -16.31 -16.54
N ARG A 484 13.69 -17.11 -17.02
CA ARG A 484 15.03 -17.13 -16.43
C ARG A 484 15.64 -15.75 -16.65
N LYS A 485 15.61 -14.91 -15.64
CA LYS A 485 16.25 -13.60 -15.62
C LYS A 485 17.70 -13.76 -15.14
N GLY A 486 18.62 -12.95 -15.66
CA GLY A 486 19.96 -12.82 -15.12
C GLY A 486 19.94 -12.43 -13.63
N SER A 487 21.05 -12.63 -12.92
CA SER A 487 21.17 -12.27 -11.51
C SER A 487 20.77 -10.80 -11.26
N ALA A 488 20.38 -10.45 -10.05
CA ALA A 488 20.07 -9.07 -9.66
C ALA A 488 21.22 -8.10 -10.01
N ALA A 489 22.46 -8.56 -9.85
CA ALA A 489 23.64 -7.81 -10.27
C ALA A 489 23.68 -7.55 -11.78
N TYR A 490 23.29 -8.53 -12.61
CA TYR A 490 23.22 -8.36 -14.05
C TYR A 490 22.10 -7.40 -14.48
N GLN A 491 20.93 -7.48 -13.85
CA GLN A 491 19.82 -6.54 -14.12
C GLN A 491 20.23 -5.10 -13.77
N ARG A 492 20.91 -4.91 -12.63
CA ARG A 492 21.46 -3.61 -12.25
C ARG A 492 22.49 -3.11 -13.27
N LEU A 493 23.37 -4.00 -13.76
CA LEU A 493 24.37 -3.64 -14.78
C LEU A 493 23.69 -3.19 -16.08
N GLN A 494 22.65 -3.90 -16.54
CA GLN A 494 21.86 -3.51 -17.70
C GLN A 494 21.21 -2.13 -17.51
N SER A 495 20.56 -1.90 -16.36
CA SER A 495 19.93 -0.62 -16.03
C SER A 495 20.92 0.56 -16.06
N VAL A 496 22.13 0.35 -15.51
CA VAL A 496 23.20 1.37 -15.56
C VAL A 496 23.69 1.59 -17.01
N GLY A 497 23.74 0.53 -17.82
CA GLY A 497 24.06 0.62 -19.25
C GLY A 497 23.02 1.44 -20.03
N ASP A 498 21.74 1.19 -19.81
CA ASP A 498 20.65 1.95 -20.45
C ASP A 498 20.72 3.44 -20.07
N ARG A 499 20.94 3.75 -18.79
CA ARG A 499 21.16 5.13 -18.33
C ARG A 499 22.37 5.78 -18.98
N MET A 500 23.44 5.02 -19.20
CA MET A 500 24.64 5.53 -19.89
C MET A 500 24.32 5.94 -21.32
N LEU A 501 23.51 5.18 -22.06
CA LEU A 501 23.07 5.53 -23.41
C LEU A 501 22.26 6.83 -23.43
N GLU A 502 21.40 7.05 -22.46
CA GLU A 502 20.67 8.32 -22.32
C GLU A 502 21.61 9.49 -22.05
N VAL A 503 22.60 9.32 -21.15
CA VAL A 503 23.60 10.36 -20.88
C VAL A 503 24.40 10.68 -22.13
N ILE A 504 24.74 9.70 -22.96
CA ILE A 504 25.41 9.92 -24.24
C ILE A 504 24.53 10.75 -25.17
N ALA A 505 23.24 10.40 -25.29
CA ALA A 505 22.28 11.13 -26.13
C ALA A 505 22.11 12.58 -25.69
N HIS A 506 21.97 12.83 -24.39
CA HIS A 506 21.86 14.20 -23.83
C HIS A 506 23.10 15.08 -24.10
N ASN A 507 24.25 14.47 -24.32
CA ASN A 507 25.51 15.19 -24.60
C ASN A 507 25.80 15.37 -26.10
N GLU A 508 24.88 15.04 -27.01
CA GLU A 508 25.08 15.14 -28.48
C GLU A 508 25.54 16.54 -28.92
N GLY A 509 25.07 17.61 -28.26
CA GLY A 509 25.50 19.00 -28.53
C GLY A 509 26.69 19.49 -27.70
N GLY A 510 27.37 18.61 -26.97
CA GLY A 510 28.50 18.94 -26.11
C GLY A 510 29.77 19.37 -26.85
N SER A 511 30.74 20.00 -26.15
CA SER A 511 32.01 20.36 -26.77
C SER A 511 32.77 19.12 -27.18
N ASN A 512 33.45 19.16 -28.35
CA ASN A 512 34.27 18.02 -28.85
C ASN A 512 35.31 17.55 -27.84
N LYS A 513 35.83 18.46 -27.01
CA LYS A 513 36.81 18.12 -25.96
C LYS A 513 36.19 17.30 -24.82
N ASP A 514 35.01 17.68 -24.41
CA ASP A 514 34.30 16.99 -23.31
C ASP A 514 33.78 15.63 -23.79
N LEU A 515 33.25 15.59 -25.01
CA LEU A 515 32.80 14.33 -25.63
C LEU A 515 33.96 13.34 -25.80
N ALA A 516 35.14 13.80 -26.27
CA ALA A 516 36.32 12.95 -26.38
C ALA A 516 36.78 12.40 -25.01
N LYS A 517 36.83 13.28 -24.00
CA LYS A 517 37.16 12.84 -22.62
C LYS A 517 36.18 11.83 -22.07
N PHE A 518 34.90 12.01 -22.33
CA PHE A 518 33.86 11.07 -21.89
C PHE A 518 33.99 9.72 -22.61
N ALA A 519 34.23 9.74 -23.91
CA ALA A 519 34.49 8.52 -24.68
C ALA A 519 35.71 7.75 -24.16
N ASP A 520 36.83 8.44 -23.85
CA ASP A 520 38.04 7.82 -23.30
C ASP A 520 37.75 7.15 -21.94
N GLN A 521 36.92 7.76 -21.09
CA GLN A 521 36.52 7.17 -19.80
C GLN A 521 35.71 5.89 -20.00
N LEU A 522 34.78 5.87 -20.97
CA LEU A 522 33.97 4.70 -21.30
C LEU A 522 34.84 3.57 -21.89
N LEU A 523 35.77 3.90 -22.78
CA LEU A 523 36.71 2.93 -23.34
C LEU A 523 37.55 2.27 -22.25
N ALA A 524 38.11 3.06 -21.33
CA ALA A 524 38.90 2.53 -20.22
C ALA A 524 38.06 1.62 -19.28
N LEU A 525 36.77 1.91 -19.12
CA LEU A 525 35.84 1.05 -18.36
C LEU A 525 35.59 -0.27 -19.12
N ILE A 526 35.31 -0.21 -20.42
CA ILE A 526 35.09 -1.37 -21.29
C ILE A 526 36.31 -2.29 -21.26
N GLU A 527 37.52 -1.76 -21.55
CA GLU A 527 38.77 -2.53 -21.55
C GLU A 527 39.02 -3.25 -20.22
N LYS A 528 38.63 -2.67 -19.11
CA LYS A 528 38.76 -3.29 -17.78
C LYS A 528 37.85 -4.51 -17.59
N TRP A 529 36.68 -4.54 -18.23
CA TRP A 529 35.64 -5.54 -17.99
C TRP A 529 35.39 -6.47 -19.19
N ASP A 530 35.91 -6.15 -20.40
CA ASP A 530 35.86 -7.01 -21.57
C ASP A 530 36.88 -8.16 -21.38
N ARG A 531 36.35 -9.32 -20.96
CA ARG A 531 37.16 -10.51 -20.61
C ARG A 531 36.98 -11.63 -21.62
#